data_56c157df780029acc815eba33ab27766
#
_entry.id   56c157df780029acc815eba33ab27766
#
_cell.length_a   1.000
_cell.length_b   1.000
_cell.length_c   1.000
_cell.angle_alpha   90.00
_cell.angle_beta   90.00
_cell.angle_gamma   90.00
#
_symmetry.space_group_name_H-M   'P 1'
#
loop_
_entity.id
_entity.type
_entity.pdbx_description
1 polymer ?
#
loop_
_entity_poly.entity_id
_entity_poly.type
_entity_poly.pdbx_seq_one_letter_code
_entity_poly.pdbx_strand_id
1 'polypeptide(L)'
;MAPDQDHLYRLRNRPFAEKLVDLGFKNITIALASVVAVVLFAILIVVFQGSLESMGRYGLEFLVTSNWNPVDDEYGAGAAIYGTLLTSFLSLMIAVPLGVGTAIFITENIIPRGIRNLLGLMVELLAAIPSVVLGLWAIFVMEPFIRPALEFLHTAFYWLPMFSTPPMGPGTIPAVLILVVMILPIITAISRDSLNQVPGKLRQAAYGVGTTRWGAIINVILPAAVSGIVGGVMLGLGRAMGETMAVTMIIGNSNNFSFSLLAPGNTIAAMLANQFGEADGSQVSSLMYAAFVLIVLTLGVNVMARWLVKRLSLKY
;
A
#
# COMPACT_ATOMS: atom_id res chain seq x y z
N MET A 1 -13.31 -39.95 -3.18
CA MET A 1 -12.26 -40.53 -2.35
C MET A 1 -12.64 -40.17 -0.91
N ALA A 2 -13.05 -41.17 -0.11
CA ALA A 2 -13.42 -40.94 1.29
C ALA A 2 -12.17 -40.43 2.04
N PRO A 3 -12.29 -39.47 2.98
CA PRO A 3 -11.16 -39.02 3.79
C PRO A 3 -10.63 -40.24 4.53
N ASP A 4 -9.30 -40.37 4.49
CA ASP A 4 -8.55 -41.47 5.11
C ASP A 4 -8.96 -41.60 6.58
N GLN A 5 -9.73 -42.64 6.91
CA GLN A 5 -10.23 -42.87 8.26
C GLN A 5 -9.08 -43.08 9.25
N ASP A 6 -7.92 -43.56 8.80
CA ASP A 6 -6.70 -43.70 9.59
C ASP A 6 -6.14 -42.37 10.02
N HIS A 7 -6.25 -41.35 9.19
CA HIS A 7 -5.80 -39.96 9.54
C HIS A 7 -6.67 -39.38 10.65
N LEU A 8 -8.00 -39.57 10.58
CA LEU A 8 -8.94 -39.11 11.61
C LEU A 8 -8.78 -39.89 12.92
N TYR A 9 -8.42 -41.18 12.85
CA TYR A 9 -8.18 -42.02 14.02
C TYR A 9 -6.89 -41.61 14.74
N ARG A 10 -5.82 -41.27 14.02
CA ARG A 10 -4.57 -40.72 14.59
C ARG A 10 -4.76 -39.38 15.25
N LEU A 11 -5.59 -38.49 14.70
CA LEU A 11 -5.91 -37.20 15.30
C LEU A 11 -6.66 -37.35 16.63
N ARG A 12 -7.49 -38.38 16.77
CA ARG A 12 -8.31 -38.63 17.97
C ARG A 12 -7.52 -39.25 19.13
N ASN A 13 -6.46 -40.02 18.82
CA ASN A 13 -5.67 -40.79 19.79
C ASN A 13 -4.27 -40.20 20.00
N ARG A 14 -4.08 -38.89 19.86
CA ARG A 14 -2.78 -38.24 20.15
C ARG A 14 -2.39 -38.45 21.64
N PRO A 15 -1.11 -38.76 21.94
CA PRO A 15 -0.62 -38.89 23.31
C PRO A 15 -0.87 -37.57 24.07
N PHE A 16 -1.10 -37.69 25.38
CA PHE A 16 -1.42 -36.58 26.27
C PHE A 16 -0.39 -35.43 26.21
N ALA A 17 0.91 -35.80 26.07
CA ALA A 17 2.00 -34.85 25.91
C ALA A 17 1.87 -33.98 24.65
N GLU A 18 1.47 -34.54 23.48
CA GLU A 18 1.25 -33.77 22.26
C GLU A 18 0.05 -32.80 22.38
N LYS A 19 -1.01 -33.24 23.08
CA LYS A 19 -2.17 -32.36 23.35
C LYS A 19 -1.80 -31.17 24.25
N LEU A 20 -0.92 -31.39 25.24
CA LEU A 20 -0.41 -30.33 26.11
C LEU A 20 0.47 -29.33 25.34
N VAL A 21 1.34 -29.82 24.46
CA VAL A 21 2.16 -28.97 23.59
C VAL A 21 1.28 -28.15 22.64
N ASP A 22 0.31 -28.78 21.98
CA ASP A 22 -0.62 -28.09 21.09
C ASP A 22 -1.43 -27.00 21.82
N LEU A 23 -1.91 -27.33 23.04
CA LEU A 23 -2.65 -26.38 23.87
C LEU A 23 -1.75 -25.22 24.35
N GLY A 24 -0.54 -25.53 24.76
CA GLY A 24 0.48 -24.54 25.14
C GLY A 24 0.80 -23.60 23.98
N PHE A 25 1.10 -24.15 22.80
CA PHE A 25 1.37 -23.37 21.59
C PHE A 25 0.18 -22.48 21.20
N LYS A 26 -1.04 -23.04 21.20
CA LYS A 26 -2.26 -22.28 20.93
C LYS A 26 -2.43 -21.10 21.90
N ASN A 27 -2.27 -21.35 23.20
CA ASN A 27 -2.46 -20.30 24.22
C ASN A 27 -1.37 -19.21 24.11
N ILE A 28 -0.12 -19.56 23.84
CA ILE A 28 0.97 -18.62 23.62
C ILE A 28 0.66 -17.77 22.36
N THR A 29 0.23 -18.41 21.28
CA THR A 29 -0.11 -17.69 20.04
C THR A 29 -1.28 -16.71 20.24
N ILE A 30 -2.33 -17.12 20.97
CA ILE A 30 -3.45 -16.26 21.32
C ILE A 30 -2.98 -15.10 22.21
N ALA A 31 -2.15 -15.38 23.22
CA ALA A 31 -1.63 -14.35 24.12
C ALA A 31 -0.80 -13.30 23.36
N LEU A 32 0.12 -13.74 22.49
CA LEU A 32 0.92 -12.84 21.66
C LEU A 32 0.06 -12.01 20.71
N ALA A 33 -0.91 -12.63 20.05
CA ALA A 33 -1.86 -11.91 19.18
C ALA A 33 -2.70 -10.89 19.96
N SER A 34 -3.11 -11.23 21.20
CA SER A 34 -3.84 -10.31 22.09
C SER A 34 -2.96 -9.13 22.51
N VAL A 35 -1.70 -9.35 22.83
CA VAL A 35 -0.75 -8.26 23.15
C VAL A 35 -0.62 -7.28 21.98
N VAL A 36 -0.46 -7.78 20.75
CA VAL A 36 -0.40 -6.91 19.56
C VAL A 36 -1.69 -6.11 19.40
N ALA A 37 -2.85 -6.74 19.56
CA ALA A 37 -4.15 -6.06 19.48
C ALA A 37 -4.29 -4.97 20.54
N VAL A 38 -3.90 -5.25 21.79
CA VAL A 38 -3.92 -4.28 22.89
C VAL A 38 -3.00 -3.09 22.62
N VAL A 39 -1.79 -3.34 22.14
CA VAL A 39 -0.83 -2.26 21.78
C VAL A 39 -1.38 -1.37 20.67
N LEU A 40 -1.94 -1.95 19.60
CA LEU A 40 -2.55 -1.17 18.52
C LEU A 40 -3.73 -0.33 19.01
N PHE A 41 -4.56 -0.89 19.89
CA PHE A 41 -5.67 -0.17 20.48
C PHE A 41 -5.21 0.95 21.43
N ALA A 42 -4.15 0.70 22.20
CA ALA A 42 -3.55 1.72 23.06
C ALA A 42 -2.97 2.90 22.23
N ILE A 43 -2.27 2.61 21.12
CA ILE A 43 -1.78 3.65 20.19
C ILE A 43 -2.95 4.49 19.67
N LEU A 44 -4.04 3.85 19.24
CA LEU A 44 -5.23 4.55 18.76
C LEU A 44 -5.82 5.48 19.84
N ILE A 45 -5.92 5.01 21.09
CA ILE A 45 -6.39 5.82 22.22
C ILE A 45 -5.48 7.02 22.45
N VAL A 46 -4.17 6.81 22.50
CA VAL A 46 -3.19 7.90 22.75
C VAL A 46 -3.26 8.95 21.63
N VAL A 47 -3.31 8.52 20.38
CA VAL A 47 -3.44 9.43 19.23
C VAL A 47 -4.76 10.18 19.28
N PHE A 48 -5.86 9.49 19.58
CA PHE A 48 -7.18 10.11 19.72
C PHE A 48 -7.20 11.14 20.87
N GLN A 49 -6.70 10.78 22.06
CA GLN A 49 -6.64 11.70 23.20
C GLN A 49 -5.76 12.93 22.91
N GLY A 50 -4.60 12.72 22.28
CA GLY A 50 -3.71 13.82 21.89
C GLY A 50 -4.31 14.73 20.81
N SER A 51 -5.29 14.25 20.03
CA SER A 51 -5.96 15.04 19.00
C SER A 51 -7.13 15.89 19.48
N LEU A 52 -7.65 15.66 20.71
CA LEU A 52 -8.89 16.27 21.19
C LEU A 52 -8.86 17.79 21.24
N GLU A 53 -7.73 18.39 21.62
CA GLU A 53 -7.55 19.83 21.67
C GLU A 53 -7.72 20.45 20.28
N SER A 54 -6.99 19.95 19.29
CA SER A 54 -7.07 20.44 17.92
C SER A 54 -8.40 20.10 17.25
N MET A 55 -9.00 18.95 17.56
CA MET A 55 -10.36 18.64 17.11
C MET A 55 -11.40 19.64 17.65
N GLY A 56 -11.27 20.06 18.91
CA GLY A 56 -12.13 21.08 19.50
C GLY A 56 -11.90 22.47 18.92
N ARG A 57 -10.65 22.82 18.59
CA ARG A 57 -10.28 24.16 18.09
C ARG A 57 -10.60 24.33 16.60
N TYR A 58 -10.24 23.37 15.76
CA TYR A 58 -10.35 23.48 14.29
C TYR A 58 -11.52 22.68 13.69
N GLY A 59 -12.02 21.70 14.41
CA GLY A 59 -13.13 20.85 13.93
C GLY A 59 -12.87 20.22 12.56
N LEU A 60 -13.90 20.23 11.69
CA LEU A 60 -13.79 19.69 10.33
C LEU A 60 -13.08 20.62 9.35
N GLU A 61 -12.90 21.89 9.69
CA GLU A 61 -12.17 22.85 8.86
C GLU A 61 -10.71 22.44 8.67
N PHE A 62 -10.12 21.79 9.66
CA PHE A 62 -8.79 21.19 9.59
C PHE A 62 -8.60 20.25 8.38
N LEU A 63 -9.64 19.57 7.94
CA LEU A 63 -9.57 18.60 6.84
C LEU A 63 -9.50 19.24 5.45
N VAL A 64 -9.95 20.49 5.32
CA VAL A 64 -10.06 21.20 4.04
C VAL A 64 -9.09 22.37 3.91
N THR A 65 -8.71 22.98 5.03
CA THR A 65 -7.72 24.06 5.04
C THR A 65 -6.31 23.50 4.86
N SER A 66 -5.47 24.27 4.16
CA SER A 66 -4.08 23.90 3.88
C SER A 66 -3.07 24.82 4.56
N ASN A 67 -3.56 25.76 5.39
CA ASN A 67 -2.68 26.64 6.14
C ASN A 67 -2.00 25.86 7.27
N TRP A 68 -0.69 25.93 7.33
CA TRP A 68 0.11 25.29 8.38
C TRP A 68 1.16 26.27 8.84
N ASN A 69 0.83 27.05 9.88
CA ASN A 69 1.69 28.08 10.42
C ASN A 69 1.82 27.94 11.95
N PRO A 70 2.95 27.37 12.43
CA PRO A 70 3.20 27.24 13.86
C PRO A 70 3.34 28.57 14.62
N VAL A 71 3.66 29.65 13.91
CA VAL A 71 3.87 30.98 14.56
C VAL A 71 2.53 31.59 14.94
N ASP A 72 1.52 31.44 14.09
CA ASP A 72 0.18 32.00 14.30
C ASP A 72 -0.81 30.99 14.89
N ASP A 73 -0.33 29.78 15.24
CA ASP A 73 -1.17 28.69 15.72
C ASP A 73 -2.32 28.31 14.76
N GLU A 74 -2.07 28.38 13.45
CA GLU A 74 -3.03 28.00 12.43
C GLU A 74 -2.64 26.67 11.77
N TYR A 75 -3.50 25.67 11.90
CA TYR A 75 -3.22 24.32 11.38
C TYR A 75 -4.36 23.77 10.54
N GLY A 76 -4.00 23.23 9.37
CA GLY A 76 -4.88 22.52 8.46
C GLY A 76 -4.14 21.45 7.68
N ALA A 77 -4.74 20.28 7.55
CA ALA A 77 -4.12 19.11 6.89
C ALA A 77 -4.62 18.85 5.48
N GLY A 78 -5.45 19.74 4.89
CA GLY A 78 -6.11 19.52 3.60
C GLY A 78 -5.14 19.17 2.46
N ALA A 79 -4.02 19.88 2.32
CA ALA A 79 -3.01 19.58 1.31
C ALA A 79 -2.35 18.20 1.54
N ALA A 80 -2.05 17.85 2.80
CA ALA A 80 -1.44 16.58 3.15
C ALA A 80 -2.41 15.39 2.96
N ILE A 81 -3.70 15.58 3.27
CA ILE A 81 -4.76 14.60 2.99
C ILE A 81 -4.89 14.36 1.49
N TYR A 82 -5.00 15.43 0.72
CA TYR A 82 -5.07 15.35 -0.75
C TYR A 82 -3.84 14.64 -1.32
N GLY A 83 -2.64 15.03 -0.91
CA GLY A 83 -1.41 14.42 -1.38
C GLY A 83 -1.31 12.93 -1.02
N THR A 84 -1.74 12.52 0.19
CA THR A 84 -1.78 11.11 0.59
C THR A 84 -2.70 10.29 -0.31
N LEU A 85 -3.92 10.79 -0.57
CA LEU A 85 -4.88 10.12 -1.45
C LEU A 85 -4.39 10.06 -2.89
N LEU A 86 -3.91 11.19 -3.42
CA LEU A 86 -3.45 11.32 -4.80
C LEU A 86 -2.25 10.41 -5.07
N THR A 87 -1.21 10.49 -4.25
CA THR A 87 0.00 9.68 -4.45
C THR A 87 -0.27 8.19 -4.31
N SER A 88 -1.07 7.78 -3.33
CA SER A 88 -1.44 6.38 -3.13
C SER A 88 -2.30 5.85 -4.28
N PHE A 89 -3.27 6.62 -4.74
CA PHE A 89 -4.13 6.22 -5.86
C PHE A 89 -3.35 6.10 -7.17
N LEU A 90 -2.54 7.10 -7.52
CA LEU A 90 -1.73 7.08 -8.75
C LEU A 90 -0.68 5.96 -8.72
N SER A 91 -0.05 5.73 -7.58
CA SER A 91 0.91 4.62 -7.45
C SER A 91 0.25 3.26 -7.63
N LEU A 92 -0.97 3.05 -7.11
CA LEU A 92 -1.72 1.82 -7.33
C LEU A 92 -2.16 1.64 -8.79
N MET A 93 -2.61 2.73 -9.45
CA MET A 93 -2.97 2.65 -10.87
C MET A 93 -1.84 2.11 -11.75
N ILE A 94 -0.60 2.39 -11.38
CA ILE A 94 0.60 1.91 -12.10
C ILE A 94 1.05 0.54 -11.55
N ALA A 95 1.15 0.40 -10.23
CA ALA A 95 1.72 -0.79 -9.61
C ALA A 95 0.83 -2.03 -9.73
N VAL A 96 -0.51 -1.88 -9.73
CA VAL A 96 -1.42 -3.03 -9.82
C VAL A 96 -1.28 -3.75 -11.17
N PRO A 97 -1.42 -3.10 -12.34
CA PRO A 97 -1.26 -3.79 -13.61
C PRO A 97 0.15 -4.35 -13.79
N LEU A 98 1.18 -3.64 -13.38
CA LEU A 98 2.56 -4.12 -13.46
C LEU A 98 2.82 -5.31 -12.52
N GLY A 99 2.36 -5.23 -11.28
CA GLY A 99 2.54 -6.28 -10.28
C GLY A 99 1.77 -7.55 -10.61
N VAL A 100 0.50 -7.42 -10.99
CA VAL A 100 -0.33 -8.57 -11.41
C VAL A 100 0.21 -9.16 -12.72
N GLY A 101 0.59 -8.33 -13.68
CA GLY A 101 1.24 -8.77 -14.92
C GLY A 101 2.52 -9.56 -14.64
N THR A 102 3.40 -9.04 -13.79
CA THR A 102 4.62 -9.74 -13.38
C THR A 102 4.30 -11.06 -12.67
N ALA A 103 3.30 -11.10 -11.80
CA ALA A 103 2.86 -12.31 -11.13
C ALA A 103 2.38 -13.37 -12.12
N ILE A 104 1.62 -12.98 -13.15
CA ILE A 104 1.19 -13.90 -14.23
C ILE A 104 2.41 -14.44 -14.99
N PHE A 105 3.37 -13.59 -15.37
CA PHE A 105 4.59 -14.04 -16.05
C PHE A 105 5.44 -14.99 -15.21
N ILE A 106 5.49 -14.79 -13.89
CA ILE A 106 6.24 -15.67 -12.98
C ILE A 106 5.49 -16.99 -12.73
N THR A 107 4.15 -16.99 -12.72
CA THR A 107 3.33 -18.17 -12.37
C THR A 107 3.03 -19.03 -13.57
N GLU A 108 2.59 -18.43 -14.66
CA GLU A 108 2.21 -19.15 -15.89
C GLU A 108 3.45 -19.46 -16.74
N ASN A 109 3.45 -20.62 -17.41
CA ASN A 109 4.57 -21.07 -18.23
C ASN A 109 4.69 -20.30 -19.56
N ILE A 110 4.68 -18.95 -19.49
CA ILE A 110 4.77 -18.06 -20.65
C ILE A 110 6.22 -17.85 -21.05
N ILE A 111 7.11 -17.74 -20.06
CA ILE A 111 8.54 -17.46 -20.24
C ILE A 111 9.41 -18.65 -19.77
N PRO A 112 10.67 -18.76 -20.28
CA PRO A 112 11.59 -19.80 -19.82
C PRO A 112 11.83 -19.76 -18.30
N ARG A 113 12.05 -20.94 -17.72
CA ARG A 113 12.24 -21.10 -16.26
C ARG A 113 13.34 -20.22 -15.67
N GLY A 114 14.47 -20.05 -16.41
CA GLY A 114 15.58 -19.22 -15.96
C GLY A 114 15.18 -17.76 -15.76
N ILE A 115 14.48 -17.16 -16.73
CA ILE A 115 14.01 -15.77 -16.66
C ILE A 115 12.95 -15.62 -15.56
N ARG A 116 12.05 -16.58 -15.42
CA ARG A 116 11.02 -16.60 -14.38
C ARG A 116 11.62 -16.59 -12.98
N ASN A 117 12.62 -17.43 -12.73
CA ASN A 117 13.30 -17.50 -11.44
C ASN A 117 14.08 -16.20 -11.16
N LEU A 118 14.72 -15.63 -12.18
CA LEU A 118 15.41 -14.34 -12.06
C LEU A 118 14.44 -13.21 -11.70
N LEU A 119 13.29 -13.11 -12.39
CA LEU A 119 12.26 -12.10 -12.08
C LEU A 119 11.72 -12.27 -10.65
N GLY A 120 11.47 -13.51 -10.22
CA GLY A 120 11.04 -13.81 -8.85
C GLY A 120 12.06 -13.32 -7.82
N LEU A 121 13.34 -13.65 -8.03
CA LEU A 121 14.45 -13.19 -7.17
C LEU A 121 14.56 -11.67 -7.16
N MET A 122 14.44 -10.99 -8.31
CA MET A 122 14.50 -9.53 -8.39
C MET A 122 13.38 -8.87 -7.59
N VAL A 123 12.15 -9.40 -7.68
CA VAL A 123 11.01 -8.91 -6.89
C VAL A 123 11.26 -9.09 -5.39
N GLU A 124 11.80 -10.24 -4.96
CA GLU A 124 12.14 -10.50 -3.57
C GLU A 124 13.26 -9.59 -3.06
N LEU A 125 14.31 -9.37 -3.84
CA LEU A 125 15.40 -8.45 -3.52
C LEU A 125 14.91 -7.01 -3.39
N LEU A 126 14.03 -6.57 -4.29
CA LEU A 126 13.46 -5.21 -4.25
C LEU A 126 12.63 -4.99 -2.97
N ALA A 127 11.90 -6.01 -2.50
CA ALA A 127 11.14 -5.95 -1.25
C ALA A 127 12.04 -5.80 -0.01
N ALA A 128 13.29 -6.26 -0.07
CA ALA A 128 14.23 -6.24 1.04
C ALA A 128 14.95 -4.89 1.21
N ILE A 129 14.87 -3.98 0.21
CA ILE A 129 15.56 -2.68 0.27
C ILE A 129 14.89 -1.77 1.31
N PRO A 130 15.65 -1.19 2.28
CA PRO A 130 15.10 -0.22 3.22
C PRO A 130 14.55 1.02 2.52
N SER A 131 13.40 1.55 2.99
CA SER A 131 12.73 2.71 2.38
C SER A 131 13.60 3.96 2.31
N VAL A 132 14.45 4.20 3.32
CA VAL A 132 15.41 5.31 3.33
C VAL A 132 16.39 5.22 2.17
N VAL A 133 16.91 4.02 1.87
CA VAL A 133 17.83 3.80 0.74
C VAL A 133 17.14 4.09 -0.59
N LEU A 134 15.88 3.64 -0.73
CA LEU A 134 15.07 3.94 -1.91
C LEU A 134 14.78 5.45 -2.03
N GLY A 135 14.54 6.16 -0.91
CA GLY A 135 14.36 7.60 -0.89
C GLY A 135 15.62 8.35 -1.36
N LEU A 136 16.80 7.97 -0.86
CA LEU A 136 18.08 8.52 -1.33
C LEU A 136 18.32 8.23 -2.81
N TRP A 137 18.08 6.99 -3.24
CA TRP A 137 18.17 6.61 -4.65
C TRP A 137 17.21 7.44 -5.52
N ALA A 138 15.99 7.72 -5.01
CA ALA A 138 15.02 8.52 -5.72
C ALA A 138 15.51 9.95 -5.98
N ILE A 139 16.14 10.60 -4.97
CA ILE A 139 16.65 11.96 -5.10
C ILE A 139 17.88 12.01 -6.04
N PHE A 140 18.85 11.12 -5.80
CA PHE A 140 20.15 11.26 -6.47
C PHE A 140 20.23 10.58 -7.83
N VAL A 141 19.36 9.60 -8.10
CA VAL A 141 19.41 8.81 -9.34
C VAL A 141 18.11 8.93 -10.13
N MET A 142 16.97 8.62 -9.52
CA MET A 142 15.71 8.55 -10.23
C MET A 142 15.26 9.95 -10.69
N GLU A 143 15.27 10.94 -9.81
CA GLU A 143 14.79 12.28 -10.12
C GLU A 143 15.58 12.95 -11.25
N PRO A 144 16.92 13.01 -11.21
CA PRO A 144 17.70 13.56 -12.33
C PRO A 144 17.47 12.80 -13.64
N PHE A 145 17.22 11.49 -13.58
CA PHE A 145 16.95 10.68 -14.76
C PHE A 145 15.59 10.97 -15.38
N ILE A 146 14.54 11.18 -14.57
CA ILE A 146 13.18 11.44 -15.06
C ILE A 146 12.92 12.92 -15.36
N ARG A 147 13.74 13.83 -14.84
CA ARG A 147 13.57 15.29 -14.96
C ARG A 147 13.36 15.75 -16.41
N PRO A 148 14.15 15.32 -17.41
CA PRO A 148 13.94 15.74 -18.81
C PRO A 148 12.56 15.34 -19.35
N ALA A 149 12.02 14.19 -18.92
CA ALA A 149 10.69 13.76 -19.29
C ALA A 149 9.60 14.62 -18.60
N LEU A 150 9.81 15.03 -17.34
CA LEU A 150 8.90 15.94 -16.63
C LEU A 150 8.92 17.34 -17.23
N GLU A 151 10.08 17.86 -17.65
CA GLU A 151 10.23 19.13 -18.37
C GLU A 151 9.51 19.09 -19.71
N PHE A 152 9.66 17.98 -20.45
CA PHE A 152 8.91 17.78 -21.68
C PHE A 152 7.39 17.76 -21.45
N LEU A 153 6.91 17.07 -20.40
CA LEU A 153 5.49 17.07 -20.04
C LEU A 153 4.99 18.48 -19.71
N HIS A 154 5.78 19.26 -18.97
CA HIS A 154 5.45 20.65 -18.68
C HIS A 154 5.38 21.49 -19.96
N THR A 155 6.40 21.46 -20.81
CA THR A 155 6.46 22.29 -22.03
C THR A 155 5.39 21.92 -23.05
N ALA A 156 5.08 20.62 -23.20
CA ALA A 156 4.08 20.14 -24.14
C ALA A 156 2.63 20.35 -23.65
N PHE A 157 2.40 20.28 -22.33
CA PHE A 157 1.06 20.24 -21.74
C PHE A 157 0.84 21.29 -20.63
N TYR A 158 1.57 22.42 -20.63
CA TYR A 158 1.46 23.47 -19.61
C TYR A 158 0.04 24.04 -19.44
N TRP A 159 -0.79 23.96 -20.48
CA TRP A 159 -2.17 24.39 -20.49
C TRP A 159 -3.11 23.47 -19.66
N LEU A 160 -2.67 22.25 -19.35
CA LEU A 160 -3.38 21.37 -18.44
C LEU A 160 -3.00 21.68 -16.99
N PRO A 161 -3.97 21.87 -16.07
CA PRO A 161 -3.68 22.17 -14.67
C PRO A 161 -2.73 21.16 -14.01
N MET A 162 -2.77 19.90 -14.46
CA MET A 162 -1.90 18.82 -13.94
C MET A 162 -0.41 19.01 -14.26
N PHE A 163 -0.05 19.79 -15.28
CA PHE A 163 1.33 20.01 -15.73
C PHE A 163 1.70 21.49 -15.78
N SER A 164 0.94 22.36 -15.13
CA SER A 164 1.09 23.83 -15.18
C SER A 164 2.35 24.34 -14.47
N THR A 165 2.91 23.59 -13.51
CA THR A 165 4.06 24.01 -12.72
C THR A 165 5.35 23.45 -13.32
N PRO A 166 6.42 24.22 -13.49
CA PRO A 166 7.71 23.70 -13.93
C PRO A 166 8.28 22.74 -12.87
N PRO A 167 8.88 21.60 -13.27
CA PRO A 167 9.45 20.65 -12.34
C PRO A 167 10.71 21.24 -11.69
N MET A 168 10.73 21.31 -10.36
CA MET A 168 11.86 21.85 -9.58
C MET A 168 12.70 20.76 -8.91
N GLY A 169 12.50 19.48 -9.28
CA GLY A 169 13.14 18.33 -8.68
C GLY A 169 12.16 17.52 -7.83
N PRO A 170 12.16 17.64 -6.49
CA PRO A 170 11.17 16.98 -5.64
C PRO A 170 9.74 17.38 -6.00
N GLY A 171 8.81 16.40 -6.02
CA GLY A 171 7.42 16.65 -6.40
C GLY A 171 6.54 15.43 -6.32
N THR A 172 5.27 15.60 -6.70
CA THR A 172 4.26 14.54 -6.60
C THR A 172 4.55 13.35 -7.53
N ILE A 173 4.95 13.57 -8.79
CA ILE A 173 5.26 12.45 -9.71
C ILE A 173 6.46 11.63 -9.23
N PRO A 174 7.63 12.22 -8.86
CA PRO A 174 8.72 11.44 -8.27
C PRO A 174 8.27 10.63 -7.04
N ALA A 175 7.43 11.19 -6.17
CA ALA A 175 6.89 10.49 -5.01
C ALA A 175 5.97 9.31 -5.43
N VAL A 176 5.14 9.47 -6.44
CA VAL A 176 4.32 8.38 -7.01
C VAL A 176 5.21 7.26 -7.56
N LEU A 177 6.24 7.59 -8.32
CA LEU A 177 7.12 6.58 -8.94
C LEU A 177 7.89 5.77 -7.89
N ILE A 178 8.40 6.40 -6.85
CA ILE A 178 9.08 5.64 -5.78
C ILE A 178 8.10 4.76 -5.02
N LEU A 179 6.87 5.22 -4.77
CA LEU A 179 5.81 4.39 -4.19
C LEU A 179 5.48 3.18 -5.07
N VAL A 180 5.42 3.34 -6.40
CA VAL A 180 5.23 2.22 -7.34
C VAL A 180 6.32 1.17 -7.12
N VAL A 181 7.59 1.58 -7.10
CA VAL A 181 8.72 0.67 -6.88
C VAL A 181 8.59 -0.09 -5.56
N MET A 182 8.10 0.56 -4.52
CA MET A 182 7.98 -0.03 -3.17
C MET A 182 6.79 -0.96 -2.99
N ILE A 183 5.65 -0.68 -3.63
CA ILE A 183 4.44 -1.51 -3.47
C ILE A 183 4.36 -2.64 -4.50
N LEU A 184 5.06 -2.52 -5.62
CA LEU A 184 5.09 -3.52 -6.70
C LEU A 184 5.49 -4.92 -6.19
N PRO A 185 6.55 -5.10 -5.37
CA PRO A 185 6.91 -6.42 -4.85
C PRO A 185 5.81 -7.08 -4.03
N ILE A 186 5.12 -6.31 -3.19
CA ILE A 186 4.04 -6.81 -2.32
C ILE A 186 2.88 -7.31 -3.17
N ILE A 187 2.44 -6.49 -4.13
CA ILE A 187 1.34 -6.84 -5.04
C ILE A 187 1.73 -8.07 -5.87
N THR A 188 2.96 -8.12 -6.39
CA THR A 188 3.46 -9.25 -7.19
C THR A 188 3.51 -10.54 -6.38
N ALA A 189 4.08 -10.51 -5.17
CA ALA A 189 4.24 -11.71 -4.34
C ALA A 189 2.89 -12.31 -3.97
N ILE A 190 1.95 -11.49 -3.47
CA ILE A 190 0.63 -11.96 -3.06
C ILE A 190 -0.21 -12.41 -4.26
N SER A 191 -0.11 -11.70 -5.38
CA SER A 191 -0.78 -12.11 -6.62
C SER A 191 -0.23 -13.43 -7.15
N ARG A 192 1.09 -13.64 -7.12
CA ARG A 192 1.75 -14.90 -7.47
C ARG A 192 1.24 -16.06 -6.61
N ASP A 193 1.19 -15.86 -5.30
CA ASP A 193 0.74 -16.88 -4.37
C ASP A 193 -0.75 -17.21 -4.58
N SER A 194 -1.57 -16.20 -4.85
CA SER A 194 -2.99 -16.38 -5.17
C SER A 194 -3.21 -17.15 -6.49
N LEU A 195 -2.44 -16.83 -7.52
CA LEU A 195 -2.47 -17.55 -8.80
C LEU A 195 -1.99 -19.00 -8.65
N ASN A 196 -0.99 -19.26 -7.80
CA ASN A 196 -0.50 -20.61 -7.52
C ASN A 196 -1.52 -21.47 -6.77
N GLN A 197 -2.40 -20.87 -5.96
CA GLN A 197 -3.46 -21.58 -5.22
C GLN A 197 -4.63 -22.02 -6.11
N VAL A 198 -4.73 -21.53 -7.35
CA VAL A 198 -5.77 -21.96 -8.28
C VAL A 198 -5.58 -23.44 -8.63
N PRO A 199 -6.59 -24.31 -8.36
CA PRO A 199 -6.47 -25.75 -8.56
C PRO A 199 -6.07 -26.11 -9.99
N GLY A 200 -5.10 -27.01 -10.15
CA GLY A 200 -4.65 -27.48 -11.46
C GLY A 200 -5.76 -28.11 -12.32
N LYS A 201 -6.80 -28.68 -11.68
CA LYS A 201 -7.99 -29.18 -12.37
C LYS A 201 -8.76 -28.10 -13.12
N LEU A 202 -8.86 -26.88 -12.59
CA LEU A 202 -9.48 -25.75 -13.28
C LEU A 202 -8.69 -25.35 -14.52
N ARG A 203 -7.35 -25.35 -14.43
CA ARG A 203 -6.47 -25.08 -15.57
C ARG A 203 -6.62 -26.14 -16.66
N GLN A 204 -6.63 -27.42 -16.28
CA GLN A 204 -6.82 -28.54 -17.20
C GLN A 204 -8.21 -28.50 -17.85
N ALA A 205 -9.26 -28.20 -17.11
CA ALA A 205 -10.61 -28.08 -17.65
C ALA A 205 -10.70 -26.94 -18.68
N ALA A 206 -10.10 -25.77 -18.41
CA ALA A 206 -10.05 -24.67 -19.37
C ALA A 206 -9.39 -25.09 -20.69
N TYR A 207 -8.25 -25.79 -20.63
CA TYR A 207 -7.59 -26.30 -21.84
C TYR A 207 -8.38 -27.43 -22.51
N GLY A 208 -9.07 -28.29 -21.73
CA GLY A 208 -9.88 -29.37 -22.25
C GLY A 208 -11.07 -28.93 -23.10
N VAL A 209 -11.64 -27.74 -22.84
CA VAL A 209 -12.68 -27.12 -23.68
C VAL A 209 -12.11 -26.30 -24.85
N GLY A 210 -10.78 -26.38 -25.10
CA GLY A 210 -10.14 -25.79 -26.26
C GLY A 210 -9.80 -24.29 -26.12
N THR A 211 -9.79 -23.72 -24.90
CA THR A 211 -9.38 -22.33 -24.73
C THR A 211 -7.88 -22.13 -24.94
N THR A 212 -7.52 -20.96 -25.48
CA THR A 212 -6.11 -20.55 -25.59
C THR A 212 -5.51 -20.26 -24.20
N ARG A 213 -4.17 -20.16 -24.10
CA ARG A 213 -3.51 -19.81 -22.83
C ARG A 213 -4.05 -18.50 -22.24
N TRP A 214 -4.14 -17.46 -23.05
CA TRP A 214 -4.67 -16.15 -22.61
C TRP A 214 -6.15 -16.24 -22.23
N GLY A 215 -6.94 -17.01 -22.98
CA GLY A 215 -8.34 -17.28 -22.62
C GLY A 215 -8.47 -17.97 -21.27
N ALA A 216 -7.64 -18.97 -20.98
CA ALA A 216 -7.62 -19.63 -19.67
C ALA A 216 -7.19 -18.68 -18.54
N ILE A 217 -6.16 -17.84 -18.77
CA ILE A 217 -5.68 -16.87 -17.77
C ILE A 217 -6.77 -15.85 -17.46
N ILE A 218 -7.34 -15.19 -18.47
CA ILE A 218 -8.25 -14.06 -18.28
C ILE A 218 -9.63 -14.52 -17.79
N ASN A 219 -10.15 -15.63 -18.33
CA ASN A 219 -11.55 -16.02 -18.06
C ASN A 219 -11.69 -17.05 -16.92
N VAL A 220 -10.61 -17.73 -16.51
CA VAL A 220 -10.69 -18.78 -15.48
C VAL A 220 -9.74 -18.52 -14.33
N ILE A 221 -8.43 -18.36 -14.60
CA ILE A 221 -7.40 -18.31 -13.55
C ILE A 221 -7.46 -16.99 -12.80
N LEU A 222 -7.50 -15.87 -13.51
CA LEU A 222 -7.53 -14.53 -12.91
C LEU A 222 -8.79 -14.29 -12.07
N PRO A 223 -10.01 -14.61 -12.56
CA PRO A 223 -11.23 -14.55 -11.74
C PRO A 223 -11.18 -15.45 -10.50
N ALA A 224 -10.62 -16.66 -10.61
CA ALA A 224 -10.46 -17.57 -9.48
C ALA A 224 -9.48 -17.06 -8.41
N ALA A 225 -8.44 -16.30 -8.82
CA ALA A 225 -7.43 -15.72 -7.92
C ALA A 225 -7.78 -14.29 -7.43
N VAL A 226 -8.87 -13.69 -7.92
CA VAL A 226 -9.16 -12.26 -7.72
C VAL A 226 -9.22 -11.84 -6.25
N SER A 227 -9.76 -12.68 -5.37
CA SER A 227 -9.87 -12.38 -3.94
C SER A 227 -8.50 -12.19 -3.28
N GLY A 228 -7.52 -13.02 -3.63
CA GLY A 228 -6.16 -12.91 -3.12
C GLY A 228 -5.39 -11.76 -3.76
N ILE A 229 -5.56 -11.53 -5.08
CA ILE A 229 -4.96 -10.38 -5.78
C ILE A 229 -5.40 -9.09 -5.14
N VAL A 230 -6.70 -8.95 -4.87
CA VAL A 230 -7.24 -7.78 -4.15
C VAL A 230 -6.66 -7.66 -2.75
N GLY A 231 -6.46 -8.76 -2.04
CA GLY A 231 -5.74 -8.75 -0.76
C GLY A 231 -4.35 -8.12 -0.89
N GLY A 232 -3.60 -8.47 -1.94
CA GLY A 232 -2.31 -7.87 -2.27
C GLY A 232 -2.38 -6.38 -2.58
N VAL A 233 -3.39 -5.96 -3.34
CA VAL A 233 -3.65 -4.54 -3.64
C VAL A 233 -3.96 -3.75 -2.37
N MET A 234 -4.78 -4.31 -1.43
CA MET A 234 -5.10 -3.66 -0.16
C MET A 234 -3.86 -3.49 0.73
N LEU A 235 -2.98 -4.49 0.78
CA LEU A 235 -1.72 -4.38 1.51
C LEU A 235 -0.79 -3.34 0.86
N GLY A 236 -0.71 -3.31 -0.47
CA GLY A 236 0.00 -2.28 -1.21
C GLY A 236 -0.54 -0.87 -0.93
N LEU A 237 -1.87 -0.70 -0.90
CA LEU A 237 -2.53 0.55 -0.57
C LEU A 237 -2.18 1.02 0.85
N GLY A 238 -2.31 0.14 1.85
CA GLY A 238 -1.98 0.47 3.23
C GLY A 238 -0.52 0.92 3.37
N ARG A 239 0.41 0.26 2.66
CA ARG A 239 1.80 0.68 2.61
C ARG A 239 1.98 2.03 1.92
N ALA A 240 1.34 2.26 0.77
CA ALA A 240 1.46 3.52 0.04
C ALA A 240 0.96 4.73 0.85
N MET A 241 -0.16 4.57 1.58
CA MET A 241 -0.71 5.65 2.42
C MET A 241 0.13 5.93 3.67
N GLY A 242 0.81 4.91 4.21
CA GLY A 242 1.64 5.01 5.39
C GLY A 242 3.14 5.20 5.11
N GLU A 243 3.56 5.27 3.83
CA GLU A 243 4.97 5.43 3.52
C GLU A 243 5.47 6.81 3.95
N THR A 244 6.47 6.78 4.80
CA THR A 244 6.96 7.97 5.47
C THR A 244 8.30 8.41 4.87
N MET A 245 9.36 7.61 5.04
CA MET A 245 10.73 8.05 4.78
C MET A 245 11.03 8.30 3.31
N ALA A 246 10.69 7.38 2.42
CA ALA A 246 10.99 7.54 1.01
C ALA A 246 10.22 8.72 0.39
N VAL A 247 8.95 8.89 0.78
CA VAL A 247 8.11 9.98 0.29
C VAL A 247 8.58 11.32 0.82
N THR A 248 8.87 11.44 2.13
CA THR A 248 9.39 12.68 2.75
C THR A 248 10.60 13.24 2.02
N MET A 249 11.48 12.36 1.54
CA MET A 249 12.70 12.77 0.87
C MET A 249 12.47 13.36 -0.53
N ILE A 250 11.41 12.95 -1.24
CA ILE A 250 11.25 13.26 -2.66
C ILE A 250 9.99 14.05 -3.01
N ILE A 251 9.01 14.19 -2.09
CA ILE A 251 7.73 14.85 -2.39
C ILE A 251 7.82 16.38 -2.39
N GLY A 252 8.82 16.96 -1.70
CA GLY A 252 9.06 18.40 -1.63
C GLY A 252 8.46 19.09 -0.41
N ASN A 253 7.65 18.40 0.40
CA ASN A 253 7.16 18.82 1.73
C ASN A 253 6.45 20.20 1.74
N SER A 254 5.72 20.54 0.67
CA SER A 254 4.96 21.78 0.54
C SER A 254 3.53 21.59 1.04
N ASN A 255 3.10 22.44 1.97
CA ASN A 255 1.72 22.45 2.47
C ASN A 255 0.77 23.25 1.56
N ASN A 256 1.26 23.81 0.45
CA ASN A 256 0.42 24.52 -0.51
C ASN A 256 -0.38 23.53 -1.36
N PHE A 257 -1.68 23.75 -1.47
CA PHE A 257 -2.54 22.95 -2.31
C PHE A 257 -2.25 23.25 -3.80
N SER A 258 -1.96 22.23 -4.57
CA SER A 258 -1.75 22.33 -6.01
C SER A 258 -2.38 21.15 -6.74
N PHE A 259 -3.05 21.44 -7.86
CA PHE A 259 -3.52 20.39 -8.79
C PHE A 259 -2.41 19.88 -9.71
N SER A 260 -1.28 20.58 -9.77
CA SER A 260 -0.16 20.19 -10.62
C SER A 260 0.59 19.00 -10.01
N LEU A 261 0.69 17.91 -10.76
CA LEU A 261 1.45 16.71 -10.39
C LEU A 261 2.97 16.94 -10.43
N LEU A 262 3.42 18.04 -11.07
CA LEU A 262 4.83 18.45 -11.12
C LEU A 262 5.21 19.31 -9.92
N ALA A 263 4.22 19.87 -9.21
CA ALA A 263 4.45 20.70 -8.05
C ALA A 263 4.94 19.86 -6.85
N PRO A 264 5.72 20.47 -5.95
CA PRO A 264 5.96 19.95 -4.61
C PRO A 264 4.62 19.76 -3.87
N GLY A 265 4.51 18.69 -3.15
CA GLY A 265 3.34 18.35 -2.33
C GLY A 265 3.74 17.90 -0.93
N ASN A 266 2.77 17.39 -0.19
CA ASN A 266 3.00 16.77 1.11
C ASN A 266 2.08 15.57 1.29
N THR A 267 2.44 14.65 2.20
CA THR A 267 1.54 13.61 2.69
C THR A 267 1.45 13.69 4.21
N ILE A 268 0.39 13.15 4.79
CA ILE A 268 0.24 13.16 6.26
C ILE A 268 1.43 12.46 6.92
N ALA A 269 1.86 11.30 6.40
CA ALA A 269 3.00 10.57 6.94
C ALA A 269 4.32 11.35 6.83
N ALA A 270 4.55 12.04 5.70
CA ALA A 270 5.72 12.91 5.51
C ALA A 270 5.69 14.13 6.43
N MET A 271 4.53 14.76 6.59
CA MET A 271 4.34 15.90 7.50
C MET A 271 4.65 15.51 8.95
N LEU A 272 4.14 14.36 9.41
CA LEU A 272 4.44 13.83 10.75
C LEU A 272 5.95 13.60 10.93
N ALA A 273 6.60 12.95 9.96
CA ALA A 273 8.03 12.66 10.06
C ALA A 273 8.92 13.90 10.14
N ASN A 274 8.55 14.95 9.39
CA ASN A 274 9.34 16.17 9.35
C ASN A 274 9.15 17.07 10.56
N GLN A 275 7.94 17.08 11.14
CA GLN A 275 7.59 18.14 12.10
C GLN A 275 7.44 17.63 13.54
N PHE A 276 7.14 16.34 13.74
CA PHE A 276 6.84 15.82 15.08
C PHE A 276 8.01 15.94 16.06
N GLY A 277 9.25 15.85 15.57
CA GLY A 277 10.45 15.94 16.42
C GLY A 277 10.75 17.32 16.98
N GLU A 278 10.21 18.37 16.36
CA GLU A 278 10.42 19.78 16.73
C GLU A 278 9.13 20.46 17.24
N ALA A 279 8.01 19.71 17.22
CA ALA A 279 6.70 20.23 17.59
C ALA A 279 6.54 20.35 19.10
N ASP A 280 5.87 21.41 19.54
CA ASP A 280 5.43 21.61 20.92
C ASP A 280 3.97 22.09 20.99
N GLY A 281 3.38 22.07 22.19
CA GLY A 281 2.05 22.63 22.48
C GLY A 281 0.96 22.23 21.49
N SER A 282 0.28 23.20 20.90
CA SER A 282 -0.82 23.05 19.94
C SER A 282 -0.42 22.34 18.64
N GLN A 283 0.85 22.47 18.22
CA GLN A 283 1.36 21.80 17.04
C GLN A 283 1.36 20.27 17.23
N VAL A 284 1.77 19.78 18.41
CA VAL A 284 1.72 18.33 18.72
C VAL A 284 0.30 17.81 18.62
N SER A 285 -0.68 18.52 19.21
CA SER A 285 -2.10 18.13 19.12
C SER A 285 -2.60 18.13 17.67
N SER A 286 -2.17 19.09 16.85
CA SER A 286 -2.56 19.17 15.43
C SER A 286 -1.93 18.04 14.61
N LEU A 287 -0.68 17.66 14.88
CA LEU A 287 -0.04 16.49 14.27
C LEU A 287 -0.71 15.19 14.72
N MET A 288 -1.09 15.07 15.99
CA MET A 288 -1.88 13.91 16.48
C MET A 288 -3.25 13.85 15.79
N TYR A 289 -3.89 15.01 15.53
CA TYR A 289 -5.14 15.03 14.78
C TYR A 289 -4.93 14.59 13.33
N ALA A 290 -3.87 15.04 12.66
CA ALA A 290 -3.51 14.55 11.33
C ALA A 290 -3.23 13.02 11.32
N ALA A 291 -2.53 12.51 12.33
CA ALA A 291 -2.30 11.07 12.49
C ALA A 291 -3.61 10.29 12.67
N PHE A 292 -4.53 10.80 13.50
CA PHE A 292 -5.87 10.21 13.67
C PHE A 292 -6.65 10.19 12.35
N VAL A 293 -6.62 11.29 11.60
CA VAL A 293 -7.23 11.39 10.27
C VAL A 293 -6.63 10.35 9.32
N LEU A 294 -5.31 10.15 9.31
CA LEU A 294 -4.65 9.13 8.49
C LEU A 294 -5.16 7.72 8.83
N ILE A 295 -5.29 7.39 10.11
CA ILE A 295 -5.82 6.09 10.55
C ILE A 295 -7.26 5.90 10.05
N VAL A 296 -8.14 6.89 10.26
CA VAL A 296 -9.54 6.82 9.83
C VAL A 296 -9.66 6.75 8.31
N LEU A 297 -8.87 7.53 7.59
CA LEU A 297 -8.84 7.58 6.14
C LEU A 297 -8.36 6.24 5.55
N THR A 298 -7.27 5.69 6.10
CA THR A 298 -6.74 4.39 5.67
C THR A 298 -7.75 3.26 5.93
N LEU A 299 -8.38 3.26 7.10
CA LEU A 299 -9.43 2.30 7.43
C LEU A 299 -10.63 2.45 6.47
N GLY A 300 -11.10 3.68 6.25
CA GLY A 300 -12.23 3.98 5.37
C GLY A 300 -12.00 3.51 3.93
N VAL A 301 -10.84 3.85 3.37
CA VAL A 301 -10.46 3.43 2.00
C VAL A 301 -10.35 1.91 1.90
N ASN A 302 -9.75 1.24 2.90
CA ASN A 302 -9.65 -0.22 2.92
C ASN A 302 -11.02 -0.90 3.04
N VAL A 303 -11.92 -0.38 3.86
CA VAL A 303 -13.31 -0.91 3.99
C VAL A 303 -14.08 -0.71 2.69
N MET A 304 -14.01 0.48 2.10
CA MET A 304 -14.66 0.80 0.83
C MET A 304 -14.16 -0.09 -0.30
N ALA A 305 -12.86 -0.29 -0.40
CA ALA A 305 -12.26 -1.14 -1.41
C ALA A 305 -12.68 -2.62 -1.25
N ARG A 306 -12.69 -3.17 -0.02
CA ARG A 306 -13.21 -4.52 0.24
C ARG A 306 -14.68 -4.67 -0.12
N TRP A 307 -15.49 -3.67 0.20
CA TRP A 307 -16.92 -3.66 -0.12
C TRP A 307 -17.14 -3.66 -1.64
N LEU A 308 -16.38 -2.82 -2.38
CA LEU A 308 -16.45 -2.75 -3.85
C LEU A 308 -16.11 -4.11 -4.48
N VAL A 309 -15.01 -4.72 -4.02
CA VAL A 309 -14.58 -6.03 -4.52
C VAL A 309 -15.61 -7.11 -4.21
N LYS A 310 -16.18 -7.13 -2.99
CA LYS A 310 -17.24 -8.09 -2.63
C LYS A 310 -18.49 -7.96 -3.52
N ARG A 311 -18.76 -6.76 -4.02
CA ARG A 311 -19.86 -6.54 -4.97
C ARG A 311 -19.53 -6.95 -6.39
N LEU A 312 -18.27 -6.77 -6.81
CA LEU A 312 -17.80 -7.07 -8.16
C LEU A 312 -17.36 -8.54 -8.33
N SER A 313 -16.93 -9.19 -7.25
CA SER A 313 -16.64 -10.63 -7.29
C SER A 313 -17.95 -11.38 -7.53
N LEU A 314 -18.11 -11.89 -8.73
CA LEU A 314 -19.18 -12.83 -9.07
C LEU A 314 -19.08 -14.02 -8.11
N LYS A 315 -20.20 -14.37 -7.49
CA LYS A 315 -20.30 -15.60 -6.72
C LYS A 315 -20.19 -16.76 -7.73
N TYR A 316 -19.02 -17.38 -7.78
CA TYR A 316 -18.84 -18.69 -8.39
C TYR A 316 -19.06 -19.76 -7.36
#